data_10c03a67af0c0b258047b162e0ce2dae
#
_entry.id   10c03a67af0c0b258047b162e0ce2dae
#
_cell.length_a   1.000
_cell.length_b   1.000
_cell.length_c   1.000
_cell.angle_alpha   90.00
_cell.angle_beta   90.00
_cell.angle_gamma   90.00
#
_symmetry.space_group_name_H-M   'P 1'
#
loop_
_entity.id
_entity.type
_entity.pdbx_description
1 polymer ?
#
loop_
_entity_poly.entity_id
_entity_poly.type
_entity_poly.pdbx_seq_one_letter_code
_entity_poly.pdbx_strand_id
1 'polypeptide(L)'
;MPALSKEQQKFYENALDMTKRQIDEIDARIEEELTRVKERLADLQNDKKNVRMMYDAACAMLGVENELEKREEAGEGAEDVVEA
;
A
#
# COMPACT_ATOMS: atom_id res chain seq x y z
N MET A 1 0.33 -24.89 38.00
CA MET A 1 -0.77 -24.74 37.07
C MET A 1 -1.85 -25.75 37.34
N PRO A 2 -3.10 -25.34 37.47
CA PRO A 2 -4.18 -26.29 37.61
C PRO A 2 -4.31 -27.08 36.32
N ALA A 3 -4.49 -28.38 36.44
CA ALA A 3 -4.70 -29.26 35.31
C ALA A 3 -6.06 -28.98 34.69
N LEU A 4 -6.12 -28.88 33.38
CA LEU A 4 -7.38 -28.75 32.67
C LEU A 4 -8.13 -30.09 32.66
N SER A 5 -9.45 -30.04 32.70
CA SER A 5 -10.24 -31.24 32.43
C SER A 5 -10.06 -31.66 30.99
N LYS A 6 -10.40 -32.91 30.65
CA LYS A 6 -10.32 -33.37 29.28
C LYS A 6 -11.17 -32.55 28.31
N GLU A 7 -12.35 -32.10 28.77
CA GLU A 7 -13.23 -31.27 27.97
C GLU A 7 -12.63 -29.90 27.71
N GLN A 8 -12.05 -29.29 28.73
CA GLN A 8 -11.37 -28.02 28.60
C GLN A 8 -10.17 -28.13 27.67
N GLN A 9 -9.37 -29.18 27.83
CA GLN A 9 -8.21 -29.42 27.01
C GLN A 9 -8.61 -29.54 25.52
N LYS A 10 -9.66 -30.30 25.25
CA LYS A 10 -10.15 -30.47 23.89
C LYS A 10 -10.67 -29.17 23.30
N PHE A 11 -11.36 -28.37 24.11
CA PHE A 11 -11.83 -27.05 23.70
C PHE A 11 -10.67 -26.15 23.27
N TYR A 12 -9.62 -26.09 24.07
CA TYR A 12 -8.46 -25.25 23.77
C TYR A 12 -7.64 -25.79 22.61
N GLU A 13 -7.55 -27.10 22.44
CA GLU A 13 -6.90 -27.69 21.27
C GLU A 13 -7.64 -27.30 19.98
N ASN A 14 -8.97 -27.38 20.01
CA ASN A 14 -9.78 -26.95 18.87
C ASN A 14 -9.65 -25.46 18.60
N ALA A 15 -9.66 -24.65 19.65
CA ALA A 15 -9.49 -23.21 19.55
C ALA A 15 -8.13 -22.85 18.96
N LEU A 16 -7.09 -23.54 19.38
CA LEU A 16 -5.74 -23.35 18.84
C LEU A 16 -5.71 -23.62 17.34
N ASP A 17 -6.30 -24.72 16.91
CA ASP A 17 -6.34 -25.10 15.51
C ASP A 17 -7.16 -24.12 14.66
N MET A 18 -8.35 -23.77 15.13
CA MET A 18 -9.22 -22.82 14.46
C MET A 18 -8.59 -21.44 14.35
N THR A 19 -8.05 -20.93 15.45
CA THR A 19 -7.47 -19.58 15.47
C THR A 19 -6.22 -19.51 14.60
N LYS A 20 -5.43 -20.56 14.57
CA LYS A 20 -4.28 -20.63 13.66
C LYS A 20 -4.71 -20.52 12.21
N ARG A 21 -5.74 -21.24 11.81
CA ARG A 21 -6.28 -21.15 10.44
C ARG A 21 -6.80 -19.77 10.14
N GLN A 22 -7.49 -19.13 11.09
CA GLN A 22 -8.01 -17.77 10.91
C GLN A 22 -6.87 -16.76 10.73
N ILE A 23 -5.81 -16.92 11.51
CA ILE A 23 -4.63 -16.05 11.37
C ILE A 23 -4.01 -16.22 9.99
N ASP A 24 -3.84 -17.45 9.54
CA ASP A 24 -3.27 -17.73 8.23
C ASP A 24 -4.13 -17.16 7.10
N GLU A 25 -5.46 -17.25 7.21
CA GLU A 25 -6.37 -16.67 6.24
C GLU A 25 -6.29 -15.14 6.22
N ILE A 26 -6.22 -14.53 7.39
CA ILE A 26 -6.11 -13.07 7.50
C ILE A 26 -4.77 -12.62 6.91
N ASP A 27 -3.70 -13.32 7.21
CA ASP A 27 -2.38 -13.01 6.64
C ASP A 27 -2.40 -13.08 5.11
N ALA A 28 -3.07 -14.09 4.57
CA ALA A 28 -3.22 -14.22 3.11
C ALA A 28 -3.99 -13.03 2.52
N ARG A 29 -5.04 -12.57 3.20
CA ARG A 29 -5.80 -11.39 2.76
C ARG A 29 -4.99 -10.11 2.83
N ILE A 30 -4.16 -9.98 3.86
CA ILE A 30 -3.26 -8.84 3.98
C ILE A 30 -2.30 -8.81 2.79
N GLU A 31 -1.72 -9.95 2.44
CA GLU A 31 -0.82 -10.06 1.28
C GLU A 31 -1.52 -9.68 -0.03
N GLU A 32 -2.74 -10.18 -0.23
CA GLU A 32 -3.52 -9.84 -1.43
C GLU A 32 -3.82 -8.34 -1.51
N GLU A 33 -4.22 -7.73 -0.40
CA GLU A 33 -4.51 -6.30 -0.36
C GLU A 33 -3.27 -5.46 -0.62
N LEU A 34 -2.14 -5.85 -0.04
CA LEU A 34 -0.88 -5.16 -0.30
C LEU A 34 -0.51 -5.21 -1.77
N THR A 35 -0.68 -6.36 -2.41
CA THR A 35 -0.42 -6.52 -3.84
C THR A 35 -1.31 -5.60 -4.67
N ARG A 36 -2.61 -5.54 -4.36
CA ARG A 36 -3.55 -4.67 -5.06
C ARG A 36 -3.22 -3.20 -4.89
N VAL A 37 -2.84 -2.80 -3.69
CA VAL A 37 -2.44 -1.42 -3.41
C VAL A 37 -1.19 -1.06 -4.20
N LYS A 38 -0.21 -1.93 -4.25
CA LYS A 38 1.01 -1.71 -5.04
C LYS A 38 0.70 -1.53 -6.52
N GLU A 39 -0.18 -2.36 -7.06
CA GLU A 39 -0.60 -2.26 -8.46
C GLU A 39 -1.31 -0.94 -8.73
N ARG A 40 -2.24 -0.55 -7.86
CA ARG A 40 -2.95 0.72 -8.01
C ARG A 40 -2.03 1.92 -7.91
N LEU A 41 -1.07 1.87 -6.99
CA LEU A 41 -0.08 2.94 -6.86
C LEU A 41 0.79 3.05 -8.12
N ALA A 42 1.21 1.91 -8.67
CA ALA A 42 1.99 1.91 -9.91
C ALA A 42 1.19 2.53 -11.06
N ASP A 43 -0.09 2.19 -11.19
CA ASP A 43 -0.96 2.75 -12.22
C ASP A 43 -1.13 4.26 -12.04
N LEU A 44 -1.37 4.71 -10.81
CA LEU A 44 -1.51 6.14 -10.52
C LEU A 44 -0.23 6.91 -10.78
N GLN A 45 0.91 6.35 -10.43
CA GLN A 45 2.20 6.97 -10.70
C GLN A 45 2.45 7.09 -12.20
N ASN A 46 2.05 6.08 -12.96
CA ASN A 46 2.16 6.11 -14.41
C ASN A 46 1.22 7.17 -15.00
N ASP A 47 -0.01 7.26 -14.51
CA ASP A 47 -0.96 8.29 -14.94
C ASP A 47 -0.42 9.68 -14.63
N LYS A 48 0.13 9.87 -13.45
CA LYS A 48 0.75 11.13 -13.05
C LYS A 48 1.88 11.51 -13.98
N LYS A 49 2.73 10.55 -14.31
CA LYS A 49 3.84 10.76 -15.24
C LYS A 49 3.34 11.24 -16.59
N ASN A 50 2.30 10.60 -17.12
CA ASN A 50 1.74 10.95 -18.42
C ASN A 50 1.13 12.35 -18.41
N VAL A 51 0.37 12.69 -17.38
CA VAL A 51 -0.22 14.01 -17.22
C VAL A 51 0.88 15.08 -17.03
N ARG A 52 1.92 14.74 -16.28
CA ARG A 52 3.05 15.63 -16.07
C ARG A 52 3.76 15.96 -17.39
N MET A 53 3.92 14.98 -18.27
CA MET A 53 4.49 15.22 -19.57
C MET A 53 3.69 16.24 -20.39
N MET A 54 2.36 16.18 -20.30
CA MET A 54 1.48 17.13 -20.98
C MET A 54 1.62 18.52 -20.36
N TYR A 55 1.68 18.61 -19.03
CA TYR A 55 1.89 19.87 -18.32
C TYR A 55 3.20 20.52 -18.72
N ASP A 56 4.28 19.75 -18.71
CA ASP A 56 5.60 20.27 -19.10
C ASP A 56 5.60 20.78 -20.55
N ALA A 57 4.98 20.03 -21.45
CA ALA A 57 4.85 20.42 -22.84
C ALA A 57 4.04 21.71 -23.00
N ALA A 58 2.94 21.82 -22.28
CA ALA A 58 2.09 23.01 -22.31
C ALA A 58 2.85 24.25 -21.81
N CYS A 59 3.61 24.13 -20.74
CA CYS A 59 4.45 25.23 -20.24
C CYS A 59 5.47 25.67 -21.30
N ALA A 60 6.10 24.71 -21.95
CA ALA A 60 7.07 25.01 -23.00
C ALA A 60 6.43 25.71 -24.19
N MET A 61 5.26 25.25 -24.61
CA MET A 61 4.55 25.84 -25.74
C MET A 61 4.05 27.25 -25.46
N LEU A 62 3.62 27.50 -24.24
CA LEU A 62 3.14 28.81 -23.83
C LEU A 62 4.26 29.78 -23.43
N GLY A 63 5.47 29.24 -23.23
CA GLY A 63 6.59 30.07 -22.76
C GLY A 63 6.41 30.55 -21.33
N VAL A 64 5.68 29.80 -20.51
CA VAL A 64 5.44 30.18 -19.12
C VAL A 64 6.31 29.36 -18.19
N GLU A 65 6.48 29.84 -16.98
CA GLU A 65 7.26 29.19 -15.96
C GLU A 65 6.61 27.83 -15.57
N ASN A 66 7.42 26.81 -15.41
CA ASN A 66 6.96 25.50 -14.96
C ASN A 66 7.00 25.44 -13.43
N GLU A 67 5.85 25.65 -12.82
CA GLU A 67 5.73 25.70 -11.37
C GLU A 67 6.04 24.36 -10.68
N LEU A 68 5.72 23.25 -11.36
CA LEU A 68 5.98 21.94 -10.80
C LEU A 68 7.46 21.61 -10.77
N GLU A 69 8.17 21.96 -11.84
CA GLU A 69 9.62 21.80 -11.92
C GLU A 69 10.30 22.69 -10.87
N LYS A 70 9.83 23.91 -10.70
CA LYS A 70 10.35 24.82 -9.70
C LYS A 70 10.13 24.31 -8.28
N ARG A 71 8.98 23.72 -7.99
CA ARG A 71 8.71 23.09 -6.69
C ARG A 71 9.64 21.90 -6.42
N GLU A 72 9.91 21.12 -7.44
CA GLU A 72 10.83 19.98 -7.34
C GLU A 72 12.24 20.43 -7.06
N GLU A 73 12.70 21.47 -7.73
CA GLU A 73 14.02 22.06 -7.47
C GLU A 73 14.13 22.61 -6.06
N ALA A 74 13.06 23.15 -5.51
CA ALA A 74 13.00 23.60 -4.12
C ALA A 74 12.82 22.47 -3.12
N GLY A 75 12.62 21.24 -3.58
CA GLY A 75 12.38 20.09 -2.71
C GLY A 75 10.98 20.00 -2.14
N GLU A 76 10.06 20.87 -2.58
CA GLU A 76 8.70 20.90 -2.06
C GLU A 76 7.77 19.90 -2.71
N GLY A 77 8.11 19.41 -3.87
CA GLY A 77 7.28 18.48 -4.61
C GLY A 77 7.58 17.03 -4.33
N ALA A 78 8.43 16.76 -3.37
CA ALA A 78 8.76 15.39 -2.98
C ALA A 78 7.55 14.82 -2.28
N GLU A 79 6.60 14.37 -3.07
CA GLU A 79 5.49 13.60 -2.58
C GLU A 79 6.06 12.40 -1.85
N ASP A 80 5.56 12.17 -0.67
CA ASP A 80 5.88 10.97 0.04
C ASP A 80 5.39 9.78 -0.75
N VAL A 81 6.28 9.24 -1.52
CA VAL A 81 6.01 7.96 -2.14
C VAL A 81 5.99 6.97 -1.00
N VAL A 82 4.82 6.48 -0.71
CA VAL A 82 4.68 5.45 0.30
C VAL A 82 5.37 4.21 -0.25
N GLU A 83 6.57 4.01 0.22
CA GLU A 83 7.25 2.77 -0.04
C GLU A 83 6.64 1.72 0.85
N ALA A 84 6.06 0.75 0.24
CA ALA A 84 5.55 -0.38 0.97
C ALA A 84 6.69 -1.30 1.39
#